data_d727dbaf25be72cf5b8ac2fde6c6b3ee
#
_entry.id   d727dbaf25be72cf5b8ac2fde6c6b3ee
#
_cell.length_a   1.000
_cell.length_b   1.000
_cell.length_c   1.000
_cell.angle_alpha   90.00
_cell.angle_beta   90.00
_cell.angle_gamma   90.00
#
_symmetry.space_group_name_H-M   'P 1'
#
loop_
_entity.id
_entity.type
_entity.pdbx_description
1 polymer ?
#
loop_
_entity_poly.entity_id
_entity_poly.type
_entity_poly.pdbx_seq_one_letter_code
_entity_poly.pdbx_strand_id
1 'polypeptide(L)'
;MGRTLYEKVYDAHVVNELSGELPLLYIDRHLLHEVTSPQAFSGLREAGRKLRRPDLMLATMDHDISTQKATLDVCSPMAREQVTTLIRNCREFGVTLFGLGHPGQGIVHIVGPQTGFTLPGTTLVCGDSHTATHGAFGALAFGIGTSEVEHVMATQTLKQQRFKTMRIVCDGVLPKGVYAKDLILAIAARITTAGGTGYAIEFAGTGVEALSMEGRMTLSNMAIEVGAKVGMIAPDETTFAYLKGRPFAPKGEAWDAAVEYWRTLRSDDDAVFDKEVHIDCSSLEPHVTWGTNPGQAMPVTGRVPVPAEMADPVERAGAEAALAYIGVEPGAPVTDAKVDTVFIGSCTNGRLEDFREAARVLKGRRVADGVRALAVPGSMAVRAAAEAEGLDRIFIEAGFEWRLPGCSMCLAMNDDRATEGSRVVSTSNRNFVGRQGRGSRTHLMSPASAAAAAVAGHIADVRDYI
;
A
#
# COMPACT_ATOMS: atom_id res chain seq x y z
N MET A 1 -5.64 -29.99 15.40
CA MET A 1 -6.10 -29.14 14.30
C MET A 1 -5.03 -28.09 14.11
N GLY A 2 -4.48 -28.00 12.91
CA GLY A 2 -3.43 -27.05 12.59
C GLY A 2 -3.92 -25.62 12.71
N ARG A 3 -2.99 -24.69 12.90
CA ARG A 3 -3.26 -23.27 13.10
C ARG A 3 -2.78 -22.49 11.89
N THR A 4 -3.56 -21.50 11.47
CA THR A 4 -3.17 -20.54 10.45
C THR A 4 -2.11 -19.57 10.99
N LEU A 5 -1.34 -18.91 10.09
CA LEU A 5 -0.41 -17.84 10.45
C LEU A 5 -1.11 -16.76 11.29
N TYR A 6 -2.31 -16.34 10.85
CA TYR A 6 -3.11 -15.36 11.58
C TYR A 6 -3.39 -15.80 13.01
N GLU A 7 -3.87 -17.03 13.21
CA GLU A 7 -4.19 -17.57 14.54
C GLU A 7 -2.96 -17.66 15.43
N LYS A 8 -1.82 -18.09 14.89
CA LYS A 8 -0.56 -18.14 15.66
C LYS A 8 -0.15 -16.77 16.19
N VAL A 9 -0.21 -15.73 15.35
CA VAL A 9 0.15 -14.38 15.77
C VAL A 9 -0.92 -13.76 16.67
N TYR A 10 -2.20 -13.93 16.32
CA TYR A 10 -3.31 -13.41 17.13
C TYR A 10 -3.29 -13.96 18.56
N ASP A 11 -3.26 -15.29 18.69
CA ASP A 11 -3.31 -15.95 20.00
C ASP A 11 -2.10 -15.62 20.89
N ALA A 12 -0.93 -15.43 20.28
CA ALA A 12 0.28 -15.00 21.02
C ALA A 12 0.14 -13.59 21.61
N HIS A 13 -0.80 -12.78 21.11
CA HIS A 13 -1.00 -11.38 21.54
C HIS A 13 -2.29 -11.15 22.34
N VAL A 14 -3.12 -12.18 22.54
CA VAL A 14 -4.30 -12.05 23.40
C VAL A 14 -3.84 -11.91 24.86
N VAL A 15 -4.10 -10.76 25.45
CA VAL A 15 -3.77 -10.43 26.86
C VAL A 15 -4.90 -10.87 27.78
N ASN A 16 -6.13 -10.69 27.33
CA ASN A 16 -7.33 -11.03 28.10
C ASN A 16 -8.51 -11.30 27.17
N GLU A 17 -9.28 -12.31 27.51
CA GLU A 17 -10.52 -12.69 26.83
C GLU A 17 -11.58 -13.00 27.89
N LEU A 18 -12.40 -12.01 28.21
CA LEU A 18 -13.51 -12.17 29.13
C LEU A 18 -14.77 -12.61 28.37
N SER A 19 -15.53 -13.51 28.98
CA SER A 19 -16.78 -14.00 28.40
C SER A 19 -17.74 -12.84 28.10
N GLY A 20 -18.14 -12.71 26.82
CA GLY A 20 -19.04 -11.65 26.37
C GLY A 20 -18.38 -10.32 26.03
N GLU A 21 -17.06 -10.20 26.14
CA GLU A 21 -16.30 -9.01 25.71
C GLU A 21 -15.42 -9.32 24.49
N LEU A 22 -15.01 -8.25 23.78
CA LEU A 22 -14.00 -8.39 22.73
C LEU A 22 -12.63 -8.71 23.36
N PRO A 23 -11.86 -9.63 22.76
CA PRO A 23 -10.50 -9.91 23.19
C PRO A 23 -9.63 -8.65 23.20
N LEU A 24 -8.77 -8.54 24.19
CA LEU A 24 -7.79 -7.48 24.33
C LEU A 24 -6.45 -7.96 23.77
N LEU A 25 -6.00 -7.36 22.67
CA LEU A 25 -4.70 -7.64 22.05
C LEU A 25 -3.61 -6.72 22.58
N TYR A 26 -2.42 -7.25 22.82
CA TYR A 26 -1.20 -6.49 22.97
C TYR A 26 -0.73 -5.96 21.62
N ILE A 27 -0.25 -4.70 21.58
CA ILE A 27 0.25 -4.05 20.36
C ILE A 27 1.75 -3.77 20.54
N ASP A 28 2.57 -4.44 19.71
CA ASP A 28 4.03 -4.32 19.78
C ASP A 28 4.57 -3.03 19.20
N ARG A 29 4.01 -2.58 18.08
CA ARG A 29 4.55 -1.45 17.31
C ARG A 29 3.44 -0.50 16.89
N HIS A 30 3.75 0.79 16.94
CA HIS A 30 2.82 1.84 16.55
C HIS A 30 3.50 2.84 15.62
N LEU A 31 3.02 2.94 14.38
CA LEU A 31 3.44 3.96 13.42
C LEU A 31 2.51 5.16 13.47
N LEU A 32 3.10 6.36 13.36
CA LEU A 32 2.39 7.62 13.48
C LEU A 32 2.69 8.54 12.30
N HIS A 33 1.71 9.35 11.93
CA HIS A 33 1.87 10.41 10.93
C HIS A 33 1.05 11.66 11.33
N GLU A 34 1.21 12.76 10.58
CA GLU A 34 0.69 14.08 10.92
C GLU A 34 -0.83 14.21 10.93
N VAL A 35 -1.56 13.35 10.18
CA VAL A 35 -3.00 13.53 9.99
C VAL A 35 -3.83 13.00 11.16
N THR A 36 -3.52 11.79 11.67
CA THR A 36 -4.35 11.10 12.69
C THR A 36 -3.81 11.20 14.11
N SER A 37 -2.55 11.59 14.29
CA SER A 37 -1.94 11.65 15.63
C SER A 37 -2.26 12.90 16.46
N PRO A 38 -2.56 14.10 15.91
CA PRO A 38 -2.72 15.31 16.72
C PRO A 38 -3.79 15.20 17.81
N GLN A 39 -4.96 14.67 17.48
CA GLN A 39 -6.06 14.50 18.43
C GLN A 39 -5.74 13.48 19.52
N ALA A 40 -5.05 12.38 19.18
CA ALA A 40 -4.64 11.37 20.13
C ALA A 40 -3.67 11.95 21.20
N PHE A 41 -2.68 12.73 20.76
CA PHE A 41 -1.79 13.43 21.70
C PHE A 41 -2.51 14.47 22.56
N SER A 42 -3.52 15.17 22.00
CA SER A 42 -4.32 16.12 22.79
C SER A 42 -5.14 15.42 23.87
N GLY A 43 -5.79 14.29 23.55
CA GLY A 43 -6.54 13.50 24.51
C GLY A 43 -5.65 12.97 25.65
N LEU A 44 -4.45 12.48 25.32
CA LEU A 44 -3.46 12.07 26.35
C LEU A 44 -3.08 13.22 27.28
N ARG A 45 -2.82 14.40 26.74
CA ARG A 45 -2.45 15.60 27.50
C ARG A 45 -3.57 16.06 28.42
N GLU A 46 -4.81 16.14 27.89
CA GLU A 46 -6.00 16.51 28.67
C GLU A 46 -6.30 15.52 29.79
N ALA A 47 -6.08 14.22 29.55
CA ALA A 47 -6.23 13.18 30.54
C ALA A 47 -5.03 13.04 31.50
N GLY A 48 -3.97 13.82 31.33
CA GLY A 48 -2.73 13.73 32.13
C GLY A 48 -2.00 12.40 31.99
N ARG A 49 -2.18 11.70 30.86
CA ARG A 49 -1.60 10.38 30.61
C ARG A 49 -0.26 10.49 29.87
N LYS A 50 0.63 9.58 30.19
CA LYS A 50 1.92 9.40 29.49
C LYS A 50 1.79 8.31 28.43
N LEU A 51 2.69 8.33 27.43
CA LEU A 51 2.89 7.20 26.54
C LEU A 51 3.45 6.01 27.33
N ARG A 52 2.93 4.82 27.07
CA ARG A 52 3.39 3.61 27.73
C ARG A 52 4.79 3.18 27.24
N ARG A 53 5.01 3.18 25.92
CA ARG A 53 6.27 2.75 25.28
C ARG A 53 6.59 3.62 24.06
N PRO A 54 7.08 4.85 24.27
CA PRO A 54 7.48 5.73 23.16
C PRO A 54 8.60 5.14 22.28
N ASP A 55 9.43 4.27 22.84
CA ASP A 55 10.50 3.53 22.15
C ASP A 55 9.98 2.50 21.11
N LEU A 56 8.73 2.09 21.22
CA LEU A 56 8.04 1.21 20.28
C LEU A 56 7.12 1.98 19.30
N MET A 57 7.31 3.30 19.23
CA MET A 57 6.60 4.19 18.30
C MET A 57 7.58 4.85 17.34
N LEU A 58 7.17 4.99 16.10
CA LEU A 58 7.93 5.69 15.05
C LEU A 58 7.01 6.61 14.27
N ALA A 59 7.35 7.88 14.21
CA ALA A 59 6.60 8.89 13.47
C ALA A 59 7.33 9.33 12.21
N THR A 60 6.57 9.66 11.17
CA THR A 60 7.06 10.28 9.93
C THR A 60 6.03 11.28 9.40
N MET A 61 6.36 11.98 8.34
CA MET A 61 5.48 12.93 7.65
C MET A 61 5.39 12.52 6.18
N ASP A 62 4.18 12.35 5.67
CA ASP A 62 3.98 11.82 4.32
C ASP A 62 2.73 12.32 3.60
N HIS A 63 1.68 12.73 4.30
CA HIS A 63 0.38 13.08 3.70
C HIS A 63 0.29 14.53 3.25
N ASP A 64 0.66 15.46 4.12
CA ASP A 64 0.42 16.89 3.95
C ASP A 64 1.63 17.68 3.46
N ILE A 65 2.77 17.01 3.30
CA ILE A 65 4.01 17.66 2.87
C ILE A 65 4.04 17.83 1.35
N SER A 66 4.71 18.91 0.90
CA SER A 66 4.98 19.10 -0.52
C SER A 66 6.07 18.15 -1.02
N THR A 67 5.88 17.62 -2.22
CA THR A 67 6.91 16.84 -2.92
C THR A 67 7.77 17.70 -3.84
N GLN A 68 7.51 18.99 -3.92
CA GLN A 68 8.31 19.94 -4.71
C GLN A 68 9.45 20.52 -3.91
N LYS A 69 9.22 20.86 -2.64
CA LYS A 69 10.20 21.47 -1.73
C LYS A 69 10.09 20.88 -0.33
N ALA A 70 11.24 20.60 0.28
CA ALA A 70 11.31 20.11 1.67
C ALA A 70 11.18 21.25 2.70
N THR A 71 10.18 22.12 2.52
CA THR A 71 9.92 23.26 3.40
C THR A 71 8.43 23.40 3.69
N LEU A 72 8.08 24.01 4.82
CA LEU A 72 6.68 24.17 5.25
C LEU A 72 6.01 25.42 4.63
N ASP A 73 6.77 26.34 4.08
CA ASP A 73 6.27 27.60 3.48
C ASP A 73 5.39 27.35 2.26
N VAL A 74 5.62 26.27 1.54
CA VAL A 74 4.82 25.86 0.38
C VAL A 74 3.58 25.05 0.74
N CYS A 75 3.45 24.59 1.99
CA CYS A 75 2.31 23.83 2.47
C CYS A 75 1.11 24.75 2.76
N SER A 76 -0.10 24.23 2.65
CA SER A 76 -1.32 24.92 3.09
C SER A 76 -1.25 25.26 4.59
N PRO A 77 -1.99 26.29 5.08
CA PRO A 77 -2.00 26.61 6.51
C PRO A 77 -2.36 25.41 7.39
N MET A 78 -3.34 24.60 6.99
CA MET A 78 -3.76 23.40 7.73
C MET A 78 -2.65 22.34 7.75
N ALA A 79 -2.05 22.02 6.61
CA ALA A 79 -0.94 21.08 6.50
C ALA A 79 0.25 21.51 7.37
N ARG A 80 0.59 22.80 7.35
CA ARG A 80 1.64 23.37 8.21
C ARG A 80 1.34 23.18 9.69
N GLU A 81 0.12 23.43 10.13
CA GLU A 81 -0.31 23.23 11.52
C GLU A 81 -0.21 21.75 11.92
N GLN A 82 -0.68 20.83 11.09
CA GLN A 82 -0.61 19.39 11.37
C GLN A 82 0.84 18.91 11.51
N VAL A 83 1.70 19.27 10.55
CA VAL A 83 3.14 18.90 10.58
C VAL A 83 3.84 19.52 11.79
N THR A 84 3.60 20.80 12.10
CA THR A 84 4.18 21.48 13.25
C THR A 84 3.72 20.86 14.55
N THR A 85 2.45 20.48 14.63
CA THR A 85 1.86 19.80 15.79
C THR A 85 2.50 18.42 16.00
N LEU A 86 2.70 17.63 14.94
CA LEU A 86 3.42 16.35 15.04
C LEU A 86 4.83 16.54 15.59
N ILE A 87 5.60 17.53 15.09
CA ILE A 87 6.96 17.82 15.57
C ILE A 87 6.94 18.14 17.06
N ARG A 88 6.04 19.02 17.49
CA ARG A 88 5.88 19.41 18.90
C ARG A 88 5.53 18.22 19.78
N ASN A 89 4.54 17.43 19.37
CA ASN A 89 4.08 16.26 20.11
C ASN A 89 5.17 15.18 20.23
N CYS A 90 5.86 14.85 19.15
CA CYS A 90 6.95 13.88 19.19
C CYS A 90 8.08 14.31 20.15
N ARG A 91 8.42 15.60 20.14
CA ARG A 91 9.42 16.16 21.08
C ARG A 91 8.94 16.08 22.52
N GLU A 92 7.69 16.46 22.79
CA GLU A 92 7.10 16.47 24.14
C GLU A 92 7.01 15.07 24.75
N PHE A 93 6.56 14.10 23.95
CA PHE A 93 6.28 12.73 24.38
C PHE A 93 7.44 11.75 24.17
N GLY A 94 8.57 12.19 23.59
CA GLY A 94 9.77 11.36 23.40
C GLY A 94 9.63 10.31 22.29
N VAL A 95 8.80 10.56 21.26
CA VAL A 95 8.63 9.67 20.11
C VAL A 95 9.70 9.96 19.07
N THR A 96 10.31 8.92 18.53
CA THR A 96 11.25 9.03 17.38
C THR A 96 10.51 9.55 16.15
N LEU A 97 11.01 10.66 15.58
CA LEU A 97 10.42 11.31 14.41
C LEU A 97 11.42 11.37 13.26
N PHE A 98 11.03 10.84 12.10
CA PHE A 98 11.70 11.10 10.83
C PHE A 98 11.00 12.27 10.14
N GLY A 99 11.35 13.47 10.56
CA GLY A 99 10.76 14.73 10.11
C GLY A 99 11.23 15.16 8.73
N LEU A 100 10.71 16.30 8.28
CA LEU A 100 11.01 16.88 6.98
C LEU A 100 12.52 17.11 6.80
N GLY A 101 13.08 16.57 5.71
CA GLY A 101 14.52 16.62 5.41
C GLY A 101 15.37 15.57 6.14
N HIS A 102 14.80 14.75 7.01
CA HIS A 102 15.53 13.65 7.65
C HIS A 102 15.80 12.53 6.64
N PRO A 103 16.99 11.89 6.62
CA PRO A 103 17.30 10.80 5.67
C PRO A 103 16.36 9.60 5.73
N GLY A 104 15.72 9.35 6.87
CA GLY A 104 14.71 8.31 7.07
C GLY A 104 13.28 8.73 6.75
N GLN A 105 13.03 10.00 6.38
CA GLN A 105 11.69 10.49 6.06
C GLN A 105 11.11 9.76 4.84
N GLY A 106 9.82 9.49 4.89
CA GLY A 106 9.07 8.89 3.79
C GLY A 106 7.68 8.47 4.20
N ILE A 107 7.01 7.79 3.29
CA ILE A 107 5.67 7.23 3.51
C ILE A 107 5.73 6.21 4.64
N VAL A 108 4.84 6.32 5.62
CA VAL A 108 4.84 5.52 6.85
C VAL A 108 4.93 4.01 6.60
N HIS A 109 4.23 3.50 5.58
CA HIS A 109 4.23 2.08 5.20
C HIS A 109 5.44 1.64 4.34
N ILE A 110 6.33 2.57 4.02
CA ILE A 110 7.65 2.30 3.42
C ILE A 110 8.73 2.40 4.49
N VAL A 111 8.64 3.40 5.35
CA VAL A 111 9.61 3.64 6.44
C VAL A 111 9.63 2.48 7.43
N GLY A 112 8.47 1.97 7.87
CA GLY A 112 8.41 0.84 8.80
C GLY A 112 9.18 -0.40 8.30
N PRO A 113 8.86 -0.95 7.13
CA PRO A 113 9.60 -2.04 6.51
C PRO A 113 11.08 -1.74 6.29
N GLN A 114 11.36 -0.62 5.65
CA GLN A 114 12.71 -0.22 5.24
C GLN A 114 13.70 -0.10 6.41
N THR A 115 13.21 0.28 7.58
CA THR A 115 14.03 0.42 8.78
C THR A 115 14.09 -0.84 9.64
N GLY A 116 13.32 -1.88 9.31
CA GLY A 116 13.16 -3.08 10.14
C GLY A 116 12.33 -2.82 11.39
N PHE A 117 11.54 -1.75 11.41
CA PHE A 117 10.55 -1.51 12.47
C PHE A 117 9.38 -2.50 12.37
N THR A 118 9.05 -2.94 11.16
CA THR A 118 8.13 -4.05 10.89
C THR A 118 8.88 -5.38 11.02
N LEU A 119 8.40 -6.27 11.87
CA LEU A 119 9.01 -7.59 12.13
C LEU A 119 7.97 -8.71 12.05
N PRO A 120 8.36 -9.91 11.62
CA PRO A 120 7.46 -11.07 11.62
C PRO A 120 6.92 -11.39 13.02
N GLY A 121 5.66 -11.84 13.07
CA GLY A 121 5.03 -12.29 14.30
C GLY A 121 4.69 -11.18 15.29
N THR A 122 4.84 -9.91 14.92
CA THR A 122 4.45 -8.76 15.76
C THR A 122 3.06 -8.25 15.39
N THR A 123 2.41 -7.56 16.32
CA THR A 123 1.25 -6.72 16.05
C THR A 123 1.71 -5.30 15.76
N LEU A 124 1.16 -4.69 14.69
CA LEU A 124 1.51 -3.34 14.29
C LEU A 124 0.26 -2.54 13.90
N VAL A 125 0.13 -1.33 14.43
CA VAL A 125 -0.99 -0.44 14.10
C VAL A 125 -0.52 0.93 13.64
N CYS A 126 -1.39 1.60 12.89
CA CYS A 126 -1.24 2.99 12.44
C CYS A 126 -2.62 3.59 12.20
N GLY A 127 -2.75 4.90 12.29
CA GLY A 127 -3.97 5.61 11.93
C GLY A 127 -4.22 5.72 10.42
N ASP A 128 -3.78 4.74 9.64
CA ASP A 128 -3.95 4.66 8.17
C ASP A 128 -4.42 3.27 7.74
N SER A 129 -5.36 3.21 6.79
CA SER A 129 -5.98 1.97 6.33
C SER A 129 -5.00 1.01 5.64
N HIS A 130 -3.92 1.51 5.01
CA HIS A 130 -2.94 0.67 4.33
C HIS A 130 -1.86 0.08 5.25
N THR A 131 -2.07 0.13 6.56
CA THR A 131 -1.24 -0.56 7.56
C THR A 131 -1.15 -2.08 7.30
N ALA A 132 -2.13 -2.65 6.59
CA ALA A 132 -2.07 -4.03 6.11
C ALA A 132 -0.79 -4.35 5.30
N THR A 133 -0.11 -3.35 4.71
CA THR A 133 1.18 -3.50 4.00
C THR A 133 2.20 -4.31 4.81
N HIS A 134 2.24 -4.09 6.13
CA HIS A 134 3.19 -4.74 7.03
C HIS A 134 2.95 -6.25 7.20
N GLY A 135 1.75 -6.72 6.82
CA GLY A 135 1.43 -8.15 6.78
C GLY A 135 2.28 -8.95 5.79
N ALA A 136 2.90 -8.29 4.80
CA ALA A 136 3.88 -8.90 3.90
C ALA A 136 5.09 -9.54 4.61
N PHE A 137 5.33 -9.17 5.85
CA PHE A 137 6.37 -9.70 6.73
C PHE A 137 5.86 -10.77 7.71
N GLY A 138 4.60 -11.16 7.63
CA GLY A 138 3.99 -12.03 8.64
C GLY A 138 3.65 -11.31 9.94
N ALA A 139 3.55 -9.98 9.92
CA ALA A 139 3.03 -9.19 11.02
C ALA A 139 1.50 -9.14 11.00
N LEU A 140 0.85 -9.16 12.15
CA LEU A 140 -0.57 -8.85 12.28
C LEU A 140 -0.73 -7.33 12.31
N ALA A 141 -0.95 -6.75 11.13
CA ALA A 141 -0.91 -5.31 10.96
C ALA A 141 -2.23 -4.79 10.36
N PHE A 142 -2.77 -3.72 10.95
CA PHE A 142 -4.04 -3.13 10.50
C PHE A 142 -4.20 -1.67 10.93
N GLY A 143 -5.02 -0.95 10.14
CA GLY A 143 -5.38 0.43 10.41
C GLY A 143 -6.37 0.56 11.57
N ILE A 144 -6.22 1.62 12.35
CA ILE A 144 -7.05 1.95 13.52
C ILE A 144 -7.56 3.40 13.46
N GLY A 145 -8.67 3.67 14.13
CA GLY A 145 -9.24 5.01 14.23
C GLY A 145 -8.49 5.88 15.25
N THR A 146 -8.69 7.19 15.19
CA THR A 146 -7.98 8.17 16.02
C THR A 146 -8.16 7.93 17.53
N SER A 147 -9.35 7.53 17.99
CA SER A 147 -9.58 7.18 19.41
C SER A 147 -8.84 5.91 19.83
N GLU A 148 -8.68 4.95 18.90
CA GLU A 148 -7.90 3.74 19.12
C GLU A 148 -6.41 4.06 19.15
N VAL A 149 -5.94 5.03 18.34
CA VAL A 149 -4.55 5.54 18.40
C VAL A 149 -4.23 6.04 19.80
N GLU A 150 -5.07 6.90 20.38
CA GLU A 150 -4.90 7.40 21.77
C GLU A 150 -4.84 6.24 22.77
N HIS A 151 -5.78 5.28 22.66
CA HIS A 151 -5.85 4.13 23.56
C HIS A 151 -4.57 3.29 23.49
N VAL A 152 -4.10 2.95 22.27
CA VAL A 152 -2.86 2.18 22.09
C VAL A 152 -1.65 2.95 22.61
N MET A 153 -1.56 4.25 22.39
CA MET A 153 -0.50 5.09 22.94
C MET A 153 -0.42 5.00 24.46
N ALA A 154 -1.58 5.02 25.14
CA ALA A 154 -1.66 4.96 26.59
C ALA A 154 -1.42 3.57 27.18
N THR A 155 -1.82 2.50 26.49
CA THR A 155 -1.96 1.16 27.07
C THR A 155 -1.15 0.06 26.38
N GLN A 156 -0.76 0.26 25.11
CA GLN A 156 -0.29 -0.79 24.18
C GLN A 156 -1.27 -1.95 24.01
N THR A 157 -2.54 -1.70 24.17
CA THR A 157 -3.57 -2.72 23.96
C THR A 157 -4.68 -2.18 23.10
N LEU A 158 -5.43 -3.10 22.47
CA LEU A 158 -6.59 -2.76 21.66
C LEU A 158 -7.64 -3.88 21.76
N LYS A 159 -8.91 -3.53 21.93
CA LYS A 159 -10.02 -4.48 21.80
C LYS A 159 -10.23 -4.79 20.32
N GLN A 160 -9.98 -6.03 19.91
CA GLN A 160 -10.10 -6.44 18.50
C GLN A 160 -10.75 -7.80 18.39
N GLN A 161 -11.87 -7.86 17.67
CA GLN A 161 -12.53 -9.11 17.34
C GLN A 161 -11.62 -10.01 16.50
N ARG A 162 -11.66 -11.32 16.73
CA ARG A 162 -11.03 -12.32 15.87
C ARG A 162 -11.71 -12.30 14.49
N PHE A 163 -10.90 -12.21 13.44
CA PHE A 163 -11.36 -12.33 12.06
C PHE A 163 -11.54 -13.80 11.68
N LYS A 164 -12.43 -14.06 10.73
CA LYS A 164 -12.40 -15.30 9.96
C LYS A 164 -11.13 -15.36 9.12
N THR A 165 -10.74 -16.54 8.69
CA THR A 165 -9.54 -16.75 7.90
C THR A 165 -9.88 -17.00 6.42
N MET A 166 -9.18 -16.31 5.52
CA MET A 166 -9.27 -16.57 4.08
C MET A 166 -7.88 -16.81 3.53
N ARG A 167 -7.71 -17.86 2.74
CA ARG A 167 -6.48 -18.11 2.00
C ARG A 167 -6.70 -17.80 0.52
N ILE A 168 -5.81 -16.99 -0.07
CA ILE A 168 -5.76 -16.75 -1.52
C ILE A 168 -4.48 -17.42 -2.01
N VAL A 169 -4.64 -18.53 -2.70
CA VAL A 169 -3.55 -19.34 -3.26
C VAL A 169 -3.29 -18.87 -4.68
N CYS A 170 -2.11 -18.33 -4.93
CA CYS A 170 -1.67 -17.85 -6.23
C CYS A 170 -0.55 -18.76 -6.71
N ASP A 171 -0.86 -19.69 -7.60
CA ASP A 171 0.12 -20.66 -8.11
C ASP A 171 0.55 -20.34 -9.53
N GLY A 172 1.75 -20.81 -9.89
CA GLY A 172 2.36 -20.58 -11.19
C GLY A 172 3.33 -19.40 -11.19
N VAL A 173 3.90 -19.13 -12.35
CA VAL A 173 4.88 -18.06 -12.56
C VAL A 173 4.20 -16.89 -13.28
N LEU A 174 4.34 -15.69 -12.77
CA LEU A 174 3.84 -14.48 -13.43
C LEU A 174 4.51 -14.33 -14.82
N PRO A 175 3.72 -14.17 -15.89
CA PRO A 175 4.26 -13.94 -17.23
C PRO A 175 5.09 -12.65 -17.31
N LYS A 176 5.94 -12.54 -18.32
CA LYS A 176 6.67 -11.31 -18.63
C LYS A 176 5.71 -10.14 -18.80
N GLY A 177 5.97 -9.02 -18.13
CA GLY A 177 5.11 -7.83 -18.15
C GLY A 177 3.97 -7.85 -17.15
N VAL A 178 3.84 -8.90 -16.34
CA VAL A 178 2.87 -9.01 -15.25
C VAL A 178 3.59 -8.88 -13.91
N TYR A 179 3.11 -8.02 -13.06
CA TYR A 179 3.71 -7.65 -11.77
C TYR A 179 2.74 -7.88 -10.61
N ALA A 180 3.22 -7.75 -9.40
CA ALA A 180 2.40 -7.94 -8.20
C ALA A 180 1.14 -7.03 -8.18
N LYS A 181 1.20 -5.84 -8.79
CA LYS A 181 0.04 -4.95 -8.92
C LYS A 181 -1.03 -5.54 -9.83
N ASP A 182 -0.62 -6.18 -10.91
CA ASP A 182 -1.55 -6.84 -11.83
C ASP A 182 -2.23 -8.03 -11.14
N LEU A 183 -1.46 -8.80 -10.36
CA LEU A 183 -1.98 -9.91 -9.57
C LEU A 183 -3.04 -9.44 -8.56
N ILE A 184 -2.78 -8.39 -7.77
CA ILE A 184 -3.77 -7.92 -6.80
C ILE A 184 -4.99 -7.27 -7.46
N LEU A 185 -4.85 -6.65 -8.63
CA LEU A 185 -5.98 -6.16 -9.41
C LEU A 185 -6.82 -7.32 -9.96
N ALA A 186 -6.20 -8.41 -10.42
CA ALA A 186 -6.91 -9.63 -10.82
C ALA A 186 -7.65 -10.28 -9.64
N ILE A 187 -7.03 -10.35 -8.46
CA ILE A 187 -7.67 -10.80 -7.22
C ILE A 187 -8.87 -9.91 -6.89
N ALA A 188 -8.71 -8.59 -6.93
CA ALA A 188 -9.79 -7.63 -6.65
C ALA A 188 -10.96 -7.77 -7.63
N ALA A 189 -10.69 -7.98 -8.91
CA ALA A 189 -11.72 -8.25 -9.91
C ALA A 189 -12.45 -9.58 -9.63
N ARG A 190 -11.74 -10.59 -9.12
CA ARG A 190 -12.29 -11.94 -8.85
C ARG A 190 -13.17 -12.01 -7.62
N ILE A 191 -12.75 -11.34 -6.51
CA ILE A 191 -13.45 -11.44 -5.21
C ILE A 191 -14.24 -10.18 -4.85
N THR A 192 -14.18 -9.13 -5.65
CA THR A 192 -14.76 -7.80 -5.47
C THR A 192 -14.16 -7.00 -4.30
N THR A 193 -14.56 -5.74 -4.17
CA THR A 193 -14.12 -4.86 -3.06
C THR A 193 -14.66 -5.23 -1.68
N ALA A 194 -15.60 -6.16 -1.61
CA ALA A 194 -16.21 -6.63 -0.36
C ALA A 194 -15.90 -8.09 -0.02
N GLY A 195 -15.22 -8.82 -0.91
CA GLY A 195 -15.02 -10.26 -0.78
C GLY A 195 -14.20 -10.71 0.43
N GLY A 196 -13.34 -9.83 0.95
CA GLY A 196 -12.52 -10.03 2.13
C GLY A 196 -13.09 -9.46 3.42
N THR A 197 -14.31 -8.90 3.40
CA THR A 197 -14.91 -8.26 4.57
C THR A 197 -15.11 -9.27 5.72
N GLY A 198 -14.53 -8.94 6.88
CA GLY A 198 -14.57 -9.81 8.06
C GLY A 198 -13.50 -10.91 8.09
N TYR A 199 -12.61 -10.95 7.09
CA TYR A 199 -11.53 -11.91 7.01
C TYR A 199 -10.15 -11.27 7.27
N ALA A 200 -9.24 -12.07 7.85
CA ALA A 200 -7.81 -11.91 7.70
C ALA A 200 -7.39 -12.75 6.49
N ILE A 201 -6.82 -12.12 5.47
CA ILE A 201 -6.35 -12.80 4.26
C ILE A 201 -4.91 -13.28 4.47
N GLU A 202 -4.64 -14.53 4.09
CA GLU A 202 -3.30 -15.05 3.87
C GLU A 202 -3.09 -15.26 2.38
N PHE A 203 -2.12 -14.57 1.80
CA PHE A 203 -1.67 -14.78 0.43
C PHE A 203 -0.60 -15.87 0.44
N ALA A 204 -0.80 -16.91 -0.35
CA ALA A 204 0.05 -18.09 -0.42
C ALA A 204 0.19 -18.61 -1.85
N GLY A 205 0.99 -19.65 -2.03
CA GLY A 205 1.24 -20.31 -3.32
C GLY A 205 2.55 -19.88 -3.97
N THR A 206 2.97 -20.65 -4.98
CA THR A 206 4.28 -20.50 -5.62
C THR A 206 4.48 -19.14 -6.29
N GLY A 207 3.40 -18.53 -6.79
CA GLY A 207 3.44 -17.18 -7.37
C GLY A 207 3.72 -16.10 -6.34
N VAL A 208 3.22 -16.26 -5.09
CA VAL A 208 3.51 -15.31 -3.98
C VAL A 208 4.92 -15.52 -3.43
N GLU A 209 5.35 -16.78 -3.29
CA GLU A 209 6.70 -17.13 -2.81
C GLU A 209 7.79 -16.57 -3.73
N ALA A 210 7.54 -16.56 -5.04
CA ALA A 210 8.46 -16.03 -6.05
C ALA A 210 8.55 -14.49 -6.05
N LEU A 211 7.64 -13.77 -5.39
CA LEU A 211 7.68 -12.31 -5.34
C LEU A 211 8.82 -11.81 -4.45
N SER A 212 9.38 -10.66 -4.85
CA SER A 212 10.21 -9.83 -3.99
C SER A 212 9.42 -9.32 -2.78
N MET A 213 10.11 -8.79 -1.77
CA MET A 213 9.40 -8.14 -0.64
C MET A 213 8.57 -6.94 -1.10
N GLU A 214 9.02 -6.20 -2.09
CA GLU A 214 8.30 -5.09 -2.70
C GLU A 214 6.98 -5.56 -3.31
N GLY A 215 7.01 -6.66 -4.06
CA GLY A 215 5.81 -7.28 -4.62
C GLY A 215 4.85 -7.81 -3.55
N ARG A 216 5.38 -8.46 -2.50
CA ARG A 216 4.58 -8.93 -1.35
C ARG A 216 3.91 -7.77 -0.60
N MET A 217 4.64 -6.66 -0.41
CA MET A 217 4.07 -5.44 0.18
C MET A 217 2.94 -4.86 -0.67
N THR A 218 3.02 -4.94 -2.00
CA THR A 218 1.94 -4.51 -2.91
C THR A 218 0.68 -5.35 -2.72
N LEU A 219 0.78 -6.68 -2.59
CA LEU A 219 -0.36 -7.55 -2.29
C LEU A 219 -1.00 -7.19 -0.94
N SER A 220 -0.20 -7.18 0.11
CA SER A 220 -0.68 -6.89 1.47
C SER A 220 -1.25 -5.48 1.60
N ASN A 221 -0.65 -4.48 0.92
CA ASN A 221 -1.13 -3.10 0.89
C ASN A 221 -2.58 -3.02 0.39
N MET A 222 -2.91 -3.74 -0.68
CA MET A 222 -4.22 -3.69 -1.30
C MET A 222 -5.22 -4.70 -0.72
N ALA A 223 -4.90 -5.43 0.34
CA ALA A 223 -5.85 -6.29 1.04
C ALA A 223 -7.07 -5.50 1.54
N ILE A 224 -6.87 -4.25 1.99
CA ILE A 224 -7.98 -3.38 2.41
C ILE A 224 -8.91 -3.00 1.25
N GLU A 225 -8.42 -2.99 0.02
CA GLU A 225 -9.20 -2.65 -1.17
C GLU A 225 -10.15 -3.78 -1.61
N VAL A 226 -9.94 -4.99 -1.09
CA VAL A 226 -10.88 -6.11 -1.21
C VAL A 226 -11.71 -6.33 0.06
N GLY A 227 -11.68 -5.37 0.99
CA GLY A 227 -12.46 -5.35 2.22
C GLY A 227 -11.80 -6.02 3.43
N ALA A 228 -10.62 -6.63 3.29
CA ALA A 228 -9.94 -7.25 4.41
C ALA A 228 -9.09 -6.25 5.21
N LYS A 229 -9.26 -6.24 6.52
CA LYS A 229 -8.47 -5.36 7.42
C LYS A 229 -7.01 -5.84 7.54
N VAL A 230 -6.75 -7.13 7.28
CA VAL A 230 -5.46 -7.81 7.43
C VAL A 230 -5.13 -8.57 6.15
N GLY A 231 -3.88 -8.46 5.67
CA GLY A 231 -3.36 -9.24 4.55
C GLY A 231 -1.95 -9.71 4.86
N MET A 232 -1.78 -11.01 5.16
CA MET A 232 -0.53 -11.59 5.64
C MET A 232 0.12 -12.46 4.57
N ILE A 233 1.44 -12.54 4.62
CA ILE A 233 2.27 -13.50 3.88
C ILE A 233 3.21 -14.15 4.88
N ALA A 234 3.34 -15.47 4.86
CA ALA A 234 4.24 -16.19 5.73
C ALA A 234 5.70 -15.73 5.50
N PRO A 235 6.44 -15.39 6.55
CA PRO A 235 7.83 -14.96 6.41
C PRO A 235 8.72 -16.15 6.00
N ASP A 236 9.63 -15.88 5.09
CA ASP A 236 10.59 -16.85 4.54
C ASP A 236 11.99 -16.25 4.40
N GLU A 237 12.89 -16.93 3.70
CA GLU A 237 14.28 -16.49 3.50
C GLU A 237 14.34 -15.13 2.76
N THR A 238 13.38 -14.82 1.87
CA THR A 238 13.28 -13.51 1.21
C THR A 238 12.99 -12.42 2.24
N THR A 239 12.08 -12.69 3.17
CA THR A 239 11.74 -11.77 4.27
C THR A 239 12.95 -11.56 5.20
N PHE A 240 13.64 -12.65 5.55
CA PHE A 240 14.82 -12.58 6.45
C PHE A 240 15.96 -11.81 5.79
N ALA A 241 16.24 -12.08 4.52
CA ALA A 241 17.27 -11.35 3.76
C ALA A 241 16.99 -9.86 3.68
N TYR A 242 15.70 -9.48 3.49
CA TYR A 242 15.29 -8.07 3.46
C TYR A 242 15.52 -7.36 4.81
N LEU A 243 15.24 -8.03 5.93
CA LEU A 243 15.31 -7.46 7.29
C LEU A 243 16.73 -7.43 7.85
N LYS A 244 17.61 -8.33 7.38
CA LYS A 244 18.95 -8.46 7.94
C LYS A 244 19.75 -7.16 7.88
N GLY A 245 20.25 -6.72 9.04
CA GLY A 245 21.06 -5.50 9.15
C GLY A 245 20.28 -4.18 9.15
N ARG A 246 18.93 -4.20 9.09
CA ARG A 246 18.13 -2.98 9.22
C ARG A 246 18.27 -2.38 10.62
N PRO A 247 18.14 -1.04 10.75
CA PRO A 247 18.39 -0.32 12.01
C PRO A 247 17.63 -0.88 13.22
N PHE A 248 16.33 -1.18 13.08
CA PHE A 248 15.46 -1.68 14.16
C PHE A 248 15.30 -3.21 14.17
N ALA A 249 15.92 -3.92 13.22
CA ALA A 249 15.93 -5.37 13.25
C ALA A 249 16.84 -5.91 14.36
N PRO A 250 16.55 -7.09 14.93
CA PRO A 250 17.43 -7.75 15.87
C PRO A 250 18.86 -7.94 15.34
N LYS A 251 19.85 -8.03 16.22
CA LYS A 251 21.27 -8.16 15.86
C LYS A 251 21.93 -9.28 16.64
N GLY A 252 22.98 -9.90 16.07
CA GLY A 252 23.74 -10.97 16.73
C GLY A 252 22.85 -12.14 17.12
N GLU A 253 23.06 -12.69 18.33
CA GLU A 253 22.27 -13.83 18.84
C GLU A 253 20.76 -13.58 18.87
N ALA A 254 20.32 -12.34 19.10
CA ALA A 254 18.91 -11.99 19.04
C ALA A 254 18.32 -12.09 17.63
N TRP A 255 19.15 -11.89 16.59
CA TRP A 255 18.75 -12.14 15.21
C TRP A 255 18.55 -13.63 14.93
N ASP A 256 19.48 -14.45 15.37
CA ASP A 256 19.43 -15.90 15.15
C ASP A 256 18.21 -16.52 15.84
N ALA A 257 17.96 -16.13 17.10
CA ALA A 257 16.76 -16.54 17.84
C ALA A 257 15.44 -16.04 17.18
N ALA A 258 15.45 -14.81 16.65
CA ALA A 258 14.30 -14.27 15.95
C ALA A 258 14.00 -15.05 14.65
N VAL A 259 15.00 -15.36 13.85
CA VAL A 259 14.85 -16.14 12.62
C VAL A 259 14.34 -17.55 12.91
N GLU A 260 14.83 -18.19 13.97
CA GLU A 260 14.34 -19.50 14.41
C GLU A 260 12.83 -19.43 14.73
N TYR A 261 12.40 -18.42 15.49
CA TYR A 261 10.99 -18.20 15.77
C TYR A 261 10.19 -17.86 14.50
N TRP A 262 10.69 -16.97 13.64
CA TRP A 262 9.98 -16.53 12.43
C TRP A 262 9.70 -17.68 11.46
N ARG A 263 10.58 -18.69 11.38
CA ARG A 263 10.37 -19.90 10.57
C ARG A 263 9.17 -20.73 11.03
N THR A 264 8.71 -20.57 12.27
CA THR A 264 7.50 -21.23 12.77
C THR A 264 6.22 -20.50 12.35
N LEU A 265 6.33 -19.26 11.85
CA LEU A 265 5.22 -18.38 11.49
C LEU A 265 4.76 -18.66 10.05
N ARG A 266 4.28 -19.86 9.84
CA ARG A 266 3.55 -20.28 8.64
C ARG A 266 2.32 -21.06 9.08
N SER A 267 1.29 -21.11 8.26
CA SER A 267 0.14 -21.95 8.51
C SER A 267 0.57 -23.43 8.52
N ASP A 268 0.01 -24.21 9.43
CA ASP A 268 0.26 -25.64 9.51
C ASP A 268 -0.34 -26.35 8.29
N ASP A 269 0.20 -27.49 7.89
CA ASP A 269 -0.22 -28.21 6.69
C ASP A 269 -1.69 -28.68 6.77
N ASP A 270 -2.19 -28.92 8.00
CA ASP A 270 -3.58 -29.27 8.29
C ASP A 270 -4.43 -28.10 8.81
N ALA A 271 -3.97 -26.86 8.63
CA ALA A 271 -4.74 -25.68 8.98
C ALA A 271 -5.99 -25.57 8.10
N VAL A 272 -7.12 -25.21 8.70
CA VAL A 272 -8.39 -25.04 8.02
C VAL A 272 -8.73 -23.56 7.91
N PHE A 273 -9.02 -23.11 6.70
CA PHE A 273 -9.46 -21.75 6.42
C PHE A 273 -10.98 -21.72 6.23
N ASP A 274 -11.63 -20.64 6.69
CA ASP A 274 -13.07 -20.45 6.48
C ASP A 274 -13.41 -20.27 4.98
N LYS A 275 -12.46 -19.77 4.19
CA LYS A 275 -12.62 -19.57 2.74
C LYS A 275 -11.28 -19.71 2.02
N GLU A 276 -11.30 -20.33 0.85
CA GLU A 276 -10.15 -20.39 -0.05
C GLU A 276 -10.51 -19.90 -1.44
N VAL A 277 -9.54 -19.22 -2.08
CA VAL A 277 -9.63 -18.73 -3.46
C VAL A 277 -8.34 -19.11 -4.18
N HIS A 278 -8.44 -19.63 -5.39
CA HIS A 278 -7.29 -20.01 -6.21
C HIS A 278 -7.18 -19.11 -7.44
N ILE A 279 -5.96 -18.65 -7.70
CA ILE A 279 -5.57 -17.82 -8.85
C ILE A 279 -4.43 -18.54 -9.59
N ASP A 280 -4.61 -18.80 -10.86
CA ASP A 280 -3.55 -19.25 -11.75
C ASP A 280 -2.75 -18.04 -12.25
N CYS A 281 -1.55 -17.85 -11.68
CA CYS A 281 -0.66 -16.76 -12.04
C CYS A 281 -0.15 -16.85 -13.49
N SER A 282 -0.04 -18.06 -14.04
CA SER A 282 0.55 -18.29 -15.37
C SER A 282 -0.35 -17.81 -16.51
N SER A 283 -1.63 -17.63 -16.25
CA SER A 283 -2.62 -17.13 -17.20
C SER A 283 -2.88 -15.63 -17.12
N LEU A 284 -2.23 -14.92 -16.18
CA LEU A 284 -2.48 -13.50 -15.98
C LEU A 284 -1.87 -12.63 -17.09
N GLU A 285 -2.51 -11.52 -17.32
CA GLU A 285 -2.06 -10.44 -18.21
C GLU A 285 -1.86 -9.15 -17.39
N PRO A 286 -1.19 -8.11 -17.94
CA PRO A 286 -1.21 -6.78 -17.34
C PRO A 286 -2.65 -6.30 -17.12
N HIS A 287 -2.96 -5.77 -15.94
CA HIS A 287 -4.30 -5.35 -15.56
C HIS A 287 -4.43 -3.83 -15.47
N VAL A 288 -5.65 -3.35 -15.72
CA VAL A 288 -6.03 -1.95 -15.59
C VAL A 288 -7.45 -1.85 -15.00
N THR A 289 -7.72 -0.84 -14.18
CA THR A 289 -9.10 -0.56 -13.76
C THR A 289 -9.84 0.20 -14.84
N TRP A 290 -11.07 -0.25 -15.15
CA TRP A 290 -11.95 0.40 -16.12
C TRP A 290 -13.03 1.27 -15.46
N GLY A 291 -13.16 1.20 -14.12
CA GLY A 291 -14.19 1.88 -13.36
C GLY A 291 -13.63 2.68 -12.18
N THR A 292 -14.43 2.85 -11.13
CA THR A 292 -14.17 3.74 -9.98
C THR A 292 -13.73 3.03 -8.71
N ASN A 293 -13.39 1.76 -8.77
CA ASN A 293 -12.84 0.99 -7.65
C ASN A 293 -11.91 -0.12 -8.16
N PRO A 294 -11.01 -0.67 -7.32
CA PRO A 294 -10.05 -1.71 -7.73
C PRO A 294 -10.68 -3.03 -8.18
N GLY A 295 -11.91 -3.36 -7.73
CA GLY A 295 -12.64 -4.54 -8.19
C GLY A 295 -13.14 -4.42 -9.64
N GLN A 296 -13.18 -3.22 -10.18
CA GLN A 296 -13.49 -2.94 -11.58
C GLN A 296 -12.20 -2.92 -12.42
N ALA A 297 -11.47 -4.03 -12.39
CA ALA A 297 -10.25 -4.24 -13.16
C ALA A 297 -10.42 -5.36 -14.20
N MET A 298 -9.57 -5.32 -15.23
CA MET A 298 -9.56 -6.30 -16.30
C MET A 298 -8.17 -6.37 -16.96
N PRO A 299 -7.89 -7.43 -17.75
CA PRO A 299 -6.71 -7.48 -18.61
C PRO A 299 -6.66 -6.29 -19.56
N VAL A 300 -5.47 -5.77 -19.83
CA VAL A 300 -5.26 -4.63 -20.75
C VAL A 300 -5.70 -4.94 -22.20
N THR A 301 -5.70 -6.21 -22.59
CA THR A 301 -6.20 -6.68 -23.88
C THR A 301 -7.71 -6.78 -23.96
N GLY A 302 -8.40 -6.57 -22.83
CA GLY A 302 -9.84 -6.72 -22.70
C GLY A 302 -10.64 -5.56 -23.29
N ARG A 303 -11.95 -5.77 -23.33
CA ARG A 303 -12.92 -4.75 -23.71
C ARG A 303 -13.69 -4.28 -22.49
N VAL A 304 -13.95 -2.98 -22.43
CA VAL A 304 -14.75 -2.35 -21.41
C VAL A 304 -16.10 -3.07 -21.29
N PRO A 305 -16.51 -3.50 -20.08
CA PRO A 305 -17.76 -4.24 -19.90
C PRO A 305 -18.97 -3.48 -20.43
N VAL A 306 -19.93 -4.24 -20.98
CA VAL A 306 -21.21 -3.70 -21.46
C VAL A 306 -22.27 -3.93 -20.39
N PRO A 307 -22.75 -2.88 -19.68
CA PRO A 307 -23.68 -3.06 -18.56
C PRO A 307 -24.96 -3.83 -18.93
N ALA A 308 -25.48 -3.65 -20.14
CA ALA A 308 -26.67 -4.34 -20.62
C ALA A 308 -26.52 -5.88 -20.65
N GLU A 309 -25.30 -6.40 -20.71
CA GLU A 309 -24.98 -7.84 -20.72
C GLU A 309 -24.82 -8.42 -19.31
N MET A 310 -24.78 -7.58 -18.27
CA MET A 310 -24.66 -8.00 -16.87
C MET A 310 -26.00 -8.52 -16.34
N ALA A 311 -25.96 -9.73 -15.75
CA ALA A 311 -27.14 -10.38 -15.23
C ALA A 311 -27.64 -9.75 -13.91
N ASP A 312 -26.70 -9.39 -13.01
CA ASP A 312 -27.03 -8.78 -11.71
C ASP A 312 -27.40 -7.29 -11.88
N PRO A 313 -28.61 -6.87 -11.45
CA PRO A 313 -29.04 -5.48 -11.57
C PRO A 313 -28.17 -4.50 -10.74
N VAL A 314 -27.61 -4.93 -9.61
CA VAL A 314 -26.76 -4.09 -8.76
C VAL A 314 -25.40 -3.87 -9.41
N GLU A 315 -24.80 -4.94 -9.93
CA GLU A 315 -23.55 -4.86 -10.69
C GLU A 315 -23.72 -3.99 -11.93
N ARG A 316 -24.86 -4.16 -12.68
CA ARG A 316 -25.20 -3.36 -13.85
C ARG A 316 -25.27 -1.88 -13.51
N ALA A 317 -26.05 -1.50 -12.50
CA ALA A 317 -26.18 -0.11 -12.08
C ALA A 317 -24.84 0.50 -11.62
N GLY A 318 -24.03 -0.28 -10.90
CA GLY A 318 -22.68 0.10 -10.50
C GLY A 318 -21.75 0.32 -11.69
N ALA A 319 -21.83 -0.53 -12.72
CA ALA A 319 -21.06 -0.40 -13.95
C ALA A 319 -21.50 0.83 -14.76
N GLU A 320 -22.80 1.07 -14.91
CA GLU A 320 -23.35 2.25 -15.59
C GLU A 320 -22.84 3.55 -14.94
N ALA A 321 -22.92 3.64 -13.61
CA ALA A 321 -22.44 4.81 -12.87
C ALA A 321 -20.91 5.00 -13.02
N ALA A 322 -20.14 3.91 -12.94
CA ALA A 322 -18.70 3.96 -13.08
C ALA A 322 -18.28 4.40 -14.48
N LEU A 323 -18.89 3.85 -15.54
CA LEU A 323 -18.59 4.18 -16.92
C LEU A 323 -18.99 5.61 -17.28
N ALA A 324 -20.13 6.07 -16.79
CA ALA A 324 -20.58 7.46 -16.95
C ALA A 324 -19.56 8.46 -16.35
N TYR A 325 -18.94 8.10 -15.22
CA TYR A 325 -17.90 8.93 -14.61
C TYR A 325 -16.55 8.82 -15.30
N ILE A 326 -16.07 7.60 -15.51
CA ILE A 326 -14.74 7.34 -16.10
C ILE A 326 -14.70 7.80 -17.56
N GLY A 327 -15.83 7.73 -18.30
CA GLY A 327 -15.93 8.19 -19.67
C GLY A 327 -15.12 7.31 -20.64
N VAL A 328 -15.24 5.98 -20.52
CA VAL A 328 -14.80 5.00 -21.50
C VAL A 328 -16.00 4.33 -22.11
N GLU A 329 -15.95 4.02 -23.41
CA GLU A 329 -17.10 3.47 -24.14
C GLU A 329 -17.27 1.98 -23.84
N PRO A 330 -18.50 1.53 -23.46
CA PRO A 330 -18.78 0.10 -23.32
C PRO A 330 -18.46 -0.69 -24.58
N GLY A 331 -17.81 -1.84 -24.43
CA GLY A 331 -17.39 -2.71 -25.53
C GLY A 331 -16.16 -2.25 -26.32
N ALA A 332 -15.65 -1.04 -26.10
CA ALA A 332 -14.40 -0.57 -26.70
C ALA A 332 -13.17 -1.22 -26.04
N PRO A 333 -12.03 -1.34 -26.74
CA PRO A 333 -10.77 -1.65 -26.10
C PRO A 333 -10.43 -0.59 -25.05
N VAL A 334 -9.95 -1.00 -23.86
CA VAL A 334 -9.57 -0.03 -22.82
C VAL A 334 -8.36 0.80 -23.25
N THR A 335 -7.56 0.28 -24.16
CA THR A 335 -6.41 0.94 -24.78
C THR A 335 -6.76 2.19 -25.59
N ASP A 336 -8.03 2.37 -25.98
CA ASP A 336 -8.46 3.59 -26.68
C ASP A 336 -8.53 4.81 -25.76
N ALA A 337 -8.43 4.61 -24.45
CA ALA A 337 -8.51 5.67 -23.45
C ALA A 337 -7.22 6.50 -23.42
N LYS A 338 -7.29 7.74 -23.91
CA LYS A 338 -6.19 8.74 -23.82
C LYS A 338 -5.88 9.08 -22.38
N VAL A 339 -4.62 9.41 -22.10
CA VAL A 339 -4.11 9.73 -20.77
C VAL A 339 -3.58 11.15 -20.74
N ASP A 340 -3.97 11.93 -19.72
CA ASP A 340 -3.52 13.30 -19.52
C ASP A 340 -2.43 13.40 -18.45
N THR A 341 -2.46 12.49 -17.47
CA THR A 341 -1.52 12.50 -16.33
C THR A 341 -1.11 11.08 -15.96
N VAL A 342 0.18 10.89 -15.63
CA VAL A 342 0.70 9.63 -15.10
C VAL A 342 1.37 9.87 -13.75
N PHE A 343 1.04 9.06 -12.77
CA PHE A 343 1.61 9.09 -11.43
C PHE A 343 2.23 7.74 -11.07
N ILE A 344 3.54 7.72 -10.81
CA ILE A 344 4.27 6.57 -10.28
C ILE A 344 4.75 6.91 -8.87
N GLY A 345 4.25 6.20 -7.86
CA GLY A 345 4.54 6.46 -6.46
C GLY A 345 3.56 5.78 -5.52
N SER A 346 3.34 6.35 -4.32
CA SER A 346 2.44 5.84 -3.28
C SER A 346 3.08 4.74 -2.41
N CYS A 347 2.43 4.44 -1.26
CA CYS A 347 2.84 3.32 -0.43
C CYS A 347 2.71 1.96 -1.14
N THR A 348 1.91 1.88 -2.19
CA THR A 348 1.70 0.67 -2.98
C THR A 348 2.89 0.39 -3.88
N ASN A 349 3.33 1.39 -4.66
CA ASN A 349 4.36 1.24 -5.70
C ASN A 349 5.30 2.47 -5.79
N GLY A 350 5.88 2.86 -4.65
CA GLY A 350 6.89 3.90 -4.56
C GLY A 350 8.24 3.38 -4.04
N ARG A 351 8.56 2.10 -4.24
CA ARG A 351 9.78 1.44 -3.79
C ARG A 351 10.80 1.36 -4.92
N LEU A 352 12.04 1.03 -4.60
CA LEU A 352 13.15 1.05 -5.57
C LEU A 352 12.91 0.11 -6.77
N GLU A 353 12.35 -1.07 -6.54
CA GLU A 353 12.01 -2.02 -7.60
C GLU A 353 10.99 -1.46 -8.58
N ASP A 354 9.97 -0.76 -8.08
CA ASP A 354 8.94 -0.11 -8.90
C ASP A 354 9.55 0.88 -9.91
N PHE A 355 10.55 1.67 -9.46
CA PHE A 355 11.26 2.61 -10.33
C PHE A 355 12.18 1.89 -11.32
N ARG A 356 12.81 0.78 -10.93
CA ARG A 356 13.62 -0.04 -11.83
C ARG A 356 12.77 -0.63 -12.97
N GLU A 357 11.58 -1.13 -12.64
CA GLU A 357 10.63 -1.68 -13.62
C GLU A 357 10.15 -0.61 -14.59
N ALA A 358 9.70 0.53 -14.11
CA ALA A 358 9.28 1.65 -14.93
C ALA A 358 10.43 2.19 -15.80
N ALA A 359 11.64 2.31 -15.24
CA ALA A 359 12.81 2.78 -15.97
C ALA A 359 13.20 1.89 -17.15
N ARG A 360 12.95 0.58 -17.08
CA ARG A 360 13.18 -0.34 -18.23
C ARG A 360 12.32 0.05 -19.43
N VAL A 361 11.09 0.48 -19.18
CA VAL A 361 10.17 0.96 -20.21
C VAL A 361 10.59 2.34 -20.72
N LEU A 362 11.00 3.24 -19.83
CA LEU A 362 11.29 4.64 -20.15
C LEU A 362 12.62 4.85 -20.86
N LYS A 363 13.59 3.97 -20.68
CA LYS A 363 14.96 4.13 -21.20
C LYS A 363 14.96 4.34 -22.71
N GLY A 364 15.46 5.52 -23.14
CA GLY A 364 15.54 5.92 -24.54
C GLY A 364 14.20 6.34 -25.18
N ARG A 365 13.14 6.46 -24.36
CA ARG A 365 11.81 6.92 -24.83
C ARG A 365 11.43 8.21 -24.15
N ARG A 366 10.40 8.87 -24.67
CA ARG A 366 9.84 10.11 -24.10
C ARG A 366 8.37 9.94 -23.82
N VAL A 367 7.92 10.64 -22.79
CA VAL A 367 6.50 10.85 -22.48
C VAL A 367 5.82 11.52 -23.67
N ALA A 368 4.63 11.07 -24.03
CA ALA A 368 3.85 11.61 -25.14
C ALA A 368 3.51 13.08 -24.91
N ASP A 369 3.43 13.84 -25.98
CA ASP A 369 3.08 15.26 -25.95
C ASP A 369 1.72 15.47 -25.25
N GLY A 370 1.67 16.43 -24.34
CA GLY A 370 0.47 16.76 -23.55
C GLY A 370 0.26 15.90 -22.31
N VAL A 371 1.04 14.85 -22.07
CA VAL A 371 0.96 14.04 -20.85
C VAL A 371 1.87 14.64 -19.77
N ARG A 372 1.31 14.94 -18.61
CA ARG A 372 2.06 15.26 -17.40
C ARG A 372 2.42 13.98 -16.64
N ALA A 373 3.69 13.76 -16.34
CA ALA A 373 4.14 12.54 -15.68
C ALA A 373 4.96 12.86 -14.40
N LEU A 374 4.57 12.24 -13.27
CA LEU A 374 5.24 12.41 -11.97
C LEU A 374 5.78 11.07 -11.47
N ALA A 375 7.01 11.10 -10.96
CA ALA A 375 7.66 10.00 -10.26
C ALA A 375 8.00 10.45 -8.84
N VAL A 376 7.40 9.79 -7.84
CA VAL A 376 7.49 10.17 -6.42
C VAL A 376 8.04 9.01 -5.61
N PRO A 377 9.35 8.99 -5.30
CA PRO A 377 9.93 7.98 -4.42
C PRO A 377 9.23 7.95 -3.06
N GLY A 378 9.05 6.76 -2.51
CA GLY A 378 8.29 6.60 -1.28
C GLY A 378 9.05 6.99 0.00
N SER A 379 10.38 7.16 -0.08
CA SER A 379 11.21 7.64 1.04
C SER A 379 12.48 8.32 0.53
N MET A 380 13.12 9.09 1.41
CA MET A 380 14.44 9.70 1.10
C MET A 380 15.50 8.63 0.81
N ALA A 381 15.44 7.47 1.46
CA ALA A 381 16.38 6.40 1.19
C ALA A 381 16.09 5.69 -0.15
N VAL A 382 14.82 5.50 -0.53
CA VAL A 382 14.45 5.02 -1.88
C VAL A 382 14.94 6.01 -2.93
N ARG A 383 14.71 7.31 -2.72
CA ARG A 383 15.17 8.36 -3.61
C ARG A 383 16.69 8.33 -3.80
N ALA A 384 17.43 8.30 -2.69
CA ALA A 384 18.89 8.26 -2.74
C ALA A 384 19.43 7.00 -3.46
N ALA A 385 18.79 5.83 -3.22
CA ALA A 385 19.15 4.60 -3.91
C ALA A 385 18.86 4.66 -5.42
N ALA A 386 17.70 5.20 -5.81
CA ALA A 386 17.33 5.37 -7.20
C ALA A 386 18.28 6.36 -7.94
N GLU A 387 18.65 7.45 -7.28
CA GLU A 387 19.62 8.43 -7.79
C GLU A 387 21.03 7.83 -7.92
N ALA A 388 21.45 7.01 -6.96
CA ALA A 388 22.73 6.29 -7.03
C ALA A 388 22.80 5.29 -8.20
N GLU A 389 21.66 4.72 -8.60
CA GLU A 389 21.54 3.86 -9.79
C GLU A 389 21.32 4.65 -11.10
N GLY A 390 21.16 5.98 -11.02
CA GLY A 390 20.90 6.84 -12.17
C GLY A 390 19.47 6.71 -12.74
N LEU A 391 18.53 6.16 -11.96
CA LEU A 391 17.14 6.01 -12.39
C LEU A 391 16.47 7.38 -12.55
N ASP A 392 16.76 8.34 -11.67
CA ASP A 392 16.29 9.72 -11.75
C ASP A 392 16.56 10.33 -13.13
N ARG A 393 17.76 10.12 -13.69
CA ARG A 393 18.13 10.64 -15.03
C ARG A 393 17.25 10.03 -16.11
N ILE A 394 16.97 8.70 -16.05
CA ILE A 394 16.10 8.05 -17.03
C ILE A 394 14.69 8.65 -16.97
N PHE A 395 14.13 8.88 -15.78
CA PHE A 395 12.83 9.50 -15.62
C PHE A 395 12.81 10.96 -16.12
N ILE A 396 13.80 11.76 -15.75
CA ILE A 396 13.91 13.17 -16.17
C ILE A 396 14.11 13.27 -17.69
N GLU A 397 14.98 12.47 -18.28
CA GLU A 397 15.21 12.42 -19.73
C GLU A 397 13.96 11.99 -20.50
N ALA A 398 13.15 11.07 -19.91
CA ALA A 398 11.87 10.69 -20.45
C ALA A 398 10.81 11.79 -20.35
N GLY A 399 10.98 12.79 -19.47
CA GLY A 399 10.03 13.89 -19.27
C GLY A 399 9.18 13.78 -18.01
N PHE A 400 9.53 12.91 -17.06
CA PHE A 400 8.89 12.85 -15.75
C PHE A 400 9.41 13.97 -14.82
N GLU A 401 8.52 14.47 -13.98
CA GLU A 401 8.87 15.29 -12.83
C GLU A 401 9.39 14.37 -11.70
N TRP A 402 10.68 14.40 -11.39
CA TRP A 402 11.31 13.65 -10.29
C TRP A 402 11.13 14.41 -8.98
N ARG A 403 10.34 13.86 -8.08
CA ARG A 403 9.82 14.54 -6.89
C ARG A 403 10.51 14.12 -5.59
N LEU A 404 10.25 14.86 -4.52
CA LEU A 404 10.57 14.49 -3.15
C LEU A 404 9.57 13.44 -2.63
N PRO A 405 9.97 12.62 -1.62
CA PRO A 405 9.10 11.61 -1.04
C PRO A 405 7.87 12.18 -0.35
N GLY A 406 6.74 11.49 -0.51
CA GLY A 406 5.46 11.78 0.11
C GLY A 406 4.31 11.02 -0.54
N CYS A 407 3.11 11.12 0.02
CA CYS A 407 1.92 10.50 -0.54
C CYS A 407 1.46 11.17 -1.85
N SER A 408 1.80 12.45 -2.05
CA SER A 408 1.60 13.15 -3.31
C SER A 408 0.17 13.00 -3.84
N MET A 409 0.05 12.70 -5.12
CA MET A 409 -1.23 12.53 -5.82
C MET A 409 -2.04 11.30 -5.35
N CYS A 410 -1.47 10.38 -4.57
CA CYS A 410 -2.21 9.23 -4.04
C CYS A 410 -3.46 9.66 -3.23
N LEU A 411 -3.34 10.74 -2.46
CA LEU A 411 -4.42 11.31 -1.65
C LEU A 411 -4.81 12.71 -2.07
N ALA A 412 -3.92 13.43 -2.79
CA ALA A 412 -4.10 14.79 -3.26
C ALA A 412 -4.43 15.81 -2.12
N MET A 413 -3.90 15.58 -0.92
CA MET A 413 -4.03 16.50 0.21
C MET A 413 -3.02 17.66 0.14
N ASN A 414 -1.96 17.50 -0.64
CA ASN A 414 -0.93 18.50 -0.91
C ASN A 414 -1.14 19.23 -2.25
N ASP A 415 -0.11 19.86 -2.76
CA ASP A 415 -0.08 20.59 -4.03
C ASP A 415 -0.01 19.69 -5.29
N ASP A 416 0.25 18.40 -5.12
CA ASP A 416 0.25 17.43 -6.22
C ASP A 416 -1.16 16.92 -6.51
N ARG A 417 -1.84 17.62 -7.40
CA ARG A 417 -3.20 17.26 -7.84
C ARG A 417 -3.24 17.11 -9.34
N ALA A 418 -4.12 16.22 -9.78
CA ALA A 418 -4.49 16.12 -11.18
C ALA A 418 -5.30 17.35 -11.60
N THR A 419 -5.15 17.76 -12.85
CA THR A 419 -6.00 18.82 -13.45
C THR A 419 -7.46 18.37 -13.42
N GLU A 420 -8.38 19.31 -13.17
CA GLU A 420 -9.81 19.01 -13.11
C GLU A 420 -10.28 18.28 -14.39
N GLY A 421 -10.96 17.17 -14.21
CA GLY A 421 -11.51 16.35 -15.31
C GLY A 421 -10.48 15.52 -16.08
N SER A 422 -9.18 15.59 -15.73
CA SER A 422 -8.14 14.82 -16.44
C SER A 422 -8.26 13.31 -16.19
N ARG A 423 -7.82 12.53 -17.17
CA ARG A 423 -7.65 11.08 -17.04
C ARG A 423 -6.25 10.76 -16.53
N VAL A 424 -6.19 10.03 -15.45
CA VAL A 424 -4.95 9.70 -14.74
C VAL A 424 -4.69 8.20 -14.80
N VAL A 425 -3.49 7.81 -15.17
CA VAL A 425 -2.95 6.48 -14.89
C VAL A 425 -2.10 6.57 -13.63
N SER A 426 -2.34 5.66 -12.68
CA SER A 426 -1.74 5.76 -11.35
C SER A 426 -1.33 4.41 -10.80
N THR A 427 -0.20 4.37 -10.11
CA THR A 427 0.25 3.22 -9.34
C THR A 427 -0.24 3.22 -7.89
N SER A 428 -1.09 4.19 -7.52
CA SER A 428 -1.74 4.23 -6.20
C SER A 428 -2.69 3.05 -5.99
N ASN A 429 -3.35 3.02 -4.85
CA ASN A 429 -4.19 1.90 -4.41
C ASN A 429 -5.69 2.14 -4.61
N ARG A 430 -6.14 3.39 -4.76
CA ARG A 430 -7.55 3.78 -4.87
C ARG A 430 -7.80 4.68 -6.06
N ASN A 431 -8.96 4.50 -6.68
CA ASN A 431 -9.40 5.27 -7.85
C ASN A 431 -10.88 5.72 -7.79
N PHE A 432 -11.42 5.90 -6.59
CA PHE A 432 -12.78 6.42 -6.47
C PHE A 432 -12.90 7.86 -7.02
N VAL A 433 -14.12 8.28 -7.26
CA VAL A 433 -14.46 9.59 -7.84
C VAL A 433 -13.67 10.73 -7.19
N GLY A 434 -12.88 11.45 -7.98
CA GLY A 434 -12.12 12.63 -7.55
C GLY A 434 -10.90 12.35 -6.64
N ARG A 435 -10.47 11.11 -6.49
CA ARG A 435 -9.39 10.72 -5.57
C ARG A 435 -8.11 11.51 -5.73
N GLN A 436 -7.70 11.79 -6.98
CA GLN A 436 -6.43 12.46 -7.30
C GLN A 436 -6.61 13.94 -7.68
N GLY A 437 -7.80 14.47 -7.46
CA GLY A 437 -8.18 15.85 -7.79
C GLY A 437 -9.64 15.90 -8.25
N ARG A 438 -10.23 17.08 -8.24
CA ARG A 438 -11.63 17.29 -8.60
C ARG A 438 -11.92 16.76 -10.02
N GLY A 439 -12.88 15.85 -10.13
CA GLY A 439 -13.28 15.25 -11.41
C GLY A 439 -12.24 14.37 -12.09
N SER A 440 -11.11 14.06 -11.43
CA SER A 440 -10.08 13.18 -11.98
C SER A 440 -10.62 11.76 -12.19
N ARG A 441 -10.32 11.18 -13.36
CA ARG A 441 -10.72 9.85 -13.80
C ARG A 441 -9.52 8.92 -13.78
N THR A 442 -9.39 8.13 -12.70
CA THR A 442 -8.16 7.39 -12.41
C THR A 442 -8.27 5.92 -12.80
N HIS A 443 -7.26 5.43 -13.54
CA HIS A 443 -7.01 4.03 -13.84
C HIS A 443 -5.80 3.55 -13.04
N LEU A 444 -5.95 2.45 -12.28
CA LEU A 444 -4.85 1.82 -11.57
C LEU A 444 -4.12 0.84 -12.49
N MET A 445 -2.79 0.93 -12.49
CA MET A 445 -1.90 0.05 -13.27
C MET A 445 -0.60 -0.22 -12.50
N SER A 446 0.17 -1.22 -12.93
CA SER A 446 1.52 -1.46 -12.43
C SER A 446 2.51 -0.36 -12.86
N PRO A 447 3.66 -0.18 -12.18
CA PRO A 447 4.64 0.86 -12.51
C PRO A 447 5.13 0.82 -13.95
N ALA A 448 5.45 -0.37 -14.46
CA ALA A 448 5.88 -0.54 -15.85
C ALA A 448 4.74 -0.21 -16.84
N SER A 449 3.50 -0.65 -16.55
CA SER A 449 2.33 -0.34 -17.37
C SER A 449 2.00 1.15 -17.35
N ALA A 450 2.16 1.83 -16.20
CA ALA A 450 1.99 3.27 -16.09
C ALA A 450 3.06 4.03 -16.92
N ALA A 451 4.30 3.55 -16.92
CA ALA A 451 5.37 4.08 -17.76
C ALA A 451 5.07 3.89 -19.26
N ALA A 452 4.53 2.73 -19.64
CA ALA A 452 4.11 2.47 -21.03
C ALA A 452 2.98 3.42 -21.45
N ALA A 453 1.99 3.63 -20.58
CA ALA A 453 0.91 4.59 -20.82
C ALA A 453 1.42 6.03 -20.96
N ALA A 454 2.44 6.44 -20.18
CA ALA A 454 3.06 7.75 -20.32
C ALA A 454 3.71 7.95 -21.69
N VAL A 455 4.41 6.93 -22.19
CA VAL A 455 5.07 6.98 -23.52
C VAL A 455 4.05 6.94 -24.64
N ALA A 456 2.99 6.14 -24.51
CA ALA A 456 1.96 5.98 -25.53
C ALA A 456 0.99 7.17 -25.61
N GLY A 457 0.75 7.88 -24.50
CA GLY A 457 -0.31 8.90 -24.39
C GLY A 457 -1.72 8.32 -24.26
N HIS A 458 -1.83 7.02 -24.09
CA HIS A 458 -3.07 6.26 -23.88
C HIS A 458 -2.77 5.00 -23.04
N ILE A 459 -3.79 4.31 -22.55
CA ILE A 459 -3.59 3.00 -21.89
C ILE A 459 -2.97 2.04 -22.90
N ALA A 460 -1.84 1.42 -22.53
CA ALA A 460 -1.06 0.58 -23.43
C ALA A 460 -0.67 -0.74 -22.77
N ASP A 461 -0.47 -1.76 -23.57
CA ASP A 461 0.09 -3.04 -23.14
C ASP A 461 1.61 -2.89 -22.93
N VAL A 462 2.07 -3.06 -21.70
CA VAL A 462 3.48 -2.93 -21.36
C VAL A 462 4.36 -3.95 -22.11
N ARG A 463 3.81 -5.08 -22.53
CA ARG A 463 4.54 -6.14 -23.24
C ARG A 463 5.11 -5.66 -24.59
N ASP A 464 4.56 -4.60 -25.17
CA ASP A 464 5.06 -3.96 -26.39
C ASP A 464 6.27 -3.05 -26.14
N TYR A 465 6.62 -2.82 -24.87
CA TYR A 465 7.67 -1.86 -24.44
C TYR A 465 8.86 -2.52 -23.73
N ILE A 466 8.82 -3.85 -23.44
CA ILE A 466 9.84 -4.58 -22.66
C ILE A 466 10.49 -5.74 -23.40
#